data_ca676eb3b374d9c991cb14d288acfa88
#
_entry.id   ca676eb3b374d9c991cb14d288acfa88
#
_cell.length_a   1.000
_cell.length_b   1.000
_cell.length_c   1.000
_cell.angle_alpha   90.00
_cell.angle_beta   90.00
_cell.angle_gamma   90.00
#
_symmetry.space_group_name_H-M   'P 1'
#
loop_
_entity.id
_entity.type
_entity.pdbx_description
1 polymer ?
#
loop_
_entity_poly.entity_id
_entity_poly.type
_entity_poly.pdbx_seq_one_letter_code
_entity_poly.pdbx_strand_id
1 'polypeptide(L)'
;SDLKKAIEDLASRKDINFPLKELYQIDGSKRSSHSNAYMYGFCNNKRIVLFDTLIRQNTQTEIVAVLAHELGHWKLNHTLKNMFIGAANMLAMLWLFSQFIGNQELYESFGFKDSNNATVIGLILFFYIYSPIGHVIGLLMTMYSRKCEFEADEFAVNLGYAPTLRSGLIKLQEENLGTMVPDWLYSAYHHSHPPLVQRLAAIDAASKKTE
;
A
#
# COMPACT_ATOMS: atom_id res chain seq x y z
N SER A 1 6.41 13.57 -25.18
CA SER A 1 6.46 12.16 -25.62
C SER A 1 5.06 11.58 -25.59
N ASP A 2 4.81 10.59 -26.40
CA ASP A 2 3.49 9.92 -26.52
C ASP A 2 3.04 9.37 -25.16
N LEU A 3 3.97 8.84 -24.34
CA LEU A 3 3.71 8.39 -22.99
C LEU A 3 3.16 9.51 -22.10
N LYS A 4 3.75 10.72 -22.16
CA LYS A 4 3.27 11.86 -21.37
C LYS A 4 1.82 12.19 -21.71
N LYS A 5 1.50 12.25 -23.01
CA LYS A 5 0.13 12.49 -23.47
C LYS A 5 -0.84 11.41 -23.01
N ALA A 6 -0.46 10.12 -23.11
CA ALA A 6 -1.30 9.00 -22.65
C ALA A 6 -1.60 9.08 -21.14
N ILE A 7 -0.63 9.52 -20.33
CA ILE A 7 -0.81 9.70 -18.89
C ILE A 7 -1.70 10.91 -18.59
N GLU A 8 -1.54 12.02 -19.31
CA GLU A 8 -2.38 13.21 -19.18
C GLU A 8 -3.84 12.89 -19.58
N ASP A 9 -4.02 12.14 -20.67
CA ASP A 9 -5.33 11.66 -21.14
C ASP A 9 -5.99 10.75 -20.10
N LEU A 10 -5.24 9.81 -19.50
CA LEU A 10 -5.73 8.95 -18.42
C LEU A 10 -6.16 9.79 -17.20
N ALA A 11 -5.32 10.70 -16.73
CA ALA A 11 -5.57 11.53 -15.56
C ALA A 11 -6.81 12.43 -15.74
N SER A 12 -7.05 12.93 -16.95
CA SER A 12 -8.17 13.82 -17.30
C SER A 12 -9.50 13.10 -17.55
N ARG A 13 -9.53 11.75 -17.59
CA ARG A 13 -10.80 11.01 -17.77
C ARG A 13 -11.82 11.42 -16.72
N LYS A 14 -13.10 11.55 -17.12
CA LYS A 14 -14.20 11.96 -16.22
C LYS A 14 -14.34 11.03 -14.99
N ASP A 15 -14.08 9.74 -15.18
CA ASP A 15 -14.17 8.73 -14.14
C ASP A 15 -13.08 8.89 -13.07
N ILE A 16 -11.94 9.49 -13.45
CA ILE A 16 -10.77 9.73 -12.61
C ILE A 16 -10.76 11.17 -12.13
N ASN A 17 -10.61 12.12 -13.04
CA ASN A 17 -10.48 13.56 -12.78
C ASN A 17 -9.34 13.87 -11.78
N PHE A 18 -8.16 13.30 -12.06
CA PHE A 18 -6.97 13.50 -11.24
C PHE A 18 -6.31 14.84 -11.61
N PRO A 19 -6.12 15.78 -10.68
CA PRO A 19 -5.55 17.09 -10.95
C PRO A 19 -4.02 17.01 -11.13
N LEU A 20 -3.59 16.34 -12.21
CA LEU A 20 -2.18 16.18 -12.54
C LEU A 20 -1.57 17.52 -12.93
N LYS A 21 -0.54 17.96 -12.20
CA LYS A 21 0.20 19.18 -12.50
C LYS A 21 1.51 18.90 -13.24
N GLU A 22 2.24 17.89 -12.77
CA GLU A 22 3.57 17.56 -13.29
C GLU A 22 3.80 16.07 -13.29
N LEU A 23 4.60 15.59 -14.25
CA LEU A 23 5.07 14.23 -14.39
C LEU A 23 6.59 14.24 -14.25
N TYR A 24 7.11 13.41 -13.36
CA TYR A 24 8.54 13.26 -13.11
C TYR A 24 9.04 11.86 -13.44
N GLN A 25 10.31 11.79 -13.77
CA GLN A 25 11.06 10.54 -13.87
C GLN A 25 12.20 10.57 -12.87
N ILE A 26 12.41 9.46 -12.17
CA ILE A 26 13.55 9.28 -11.27
C ILE A 26 14.45 8.11 -11.72
N ASP A 27 15.71 8.16 -11.34
CA ASP A 27 16.73 7.18 -11.65
C ASP A 27 16.68 5.96 -10.70
N GLY A 28 15.58 5.21 -10.72
CA GLY A 28 15.41 3.98 -9.94
C GLY A 28 16.48 2.93 -10.22
N SER A 29 16.99 2.88 -11.48
CA SER A 29 18.06 2.00 -11.89
C SER A 29 19.38 2.19 -11.13
N LYS A 30 19.65 3.39 -10.65
CA LYS A 30 20.84 3.72 -9.85
C LYS A 30 20.66 3.50 -8.35
N ARG A 31 19.45 3.19 -7.91
CA ARG A 31 19.08 3.07 -6.48
C ARG A 31 18.76 1.64 -6.11
N SER A 32 17.52 1.23 -6.26
CA SER A 32 17.03 -0.11 -5.87
C SER A 32 16.96 -1.09 -7.03
N SER A 33 17.07 -0.61 -8.28
CA SER A 33 16.80 -1.35 -9.52
C SER A 33 15.37 -1.88 -9.65
N HIS A 34 14.50 -1.60 -8.66
CA HIS A 34 13.08 -1.98 -8.73
C HIS A 34 12.31 -1.07 -9.67
N SER A 35 11.32 -1.65 -10.34
CA SER A 35 10.34 -0.91 -11.13
C SER A 35 9.18 -0.47 -10.26
N ASN A 36 8.85 0.82 -10.32
CA ASN A 36 7.75 1.38 -9.52
C ASN A 36 7.20 2.68 -10.16
N ALA A 37 6.01 3.05 -9.73
CA ALA A 37 5.39 4.36 -9.93
C ALA A 37 4.67 4.77 -8.65
N TYR A 38 4.58 6.06 -8.39
CA TYR A 38 3.81 6.57 -7.25
C TYR A 38 3.30 7.98 -7.50
N MET A 39 2.33 8.38 -6.70
CA MET A 39 1.72 9.70 -6.75
C MET A 39 1.92 10.44 -5.44
N TYR A 40 2.08 11.76 -5.51
CA TYR A 40 2.14 12.61 -4.34
C TYR A 40 1.55 14.00 -4.60
N GLY A 41 1.31 14.76 -3.52
CA GLY A 41 0.76 16.11 -3.57
C GLY A 41 -0.63 16.20 -2.96
N PHE A 42 -1.06 17.46 -2.72
CA PHE A 42 -2.31 17.77 -2.04
C PHE A 42 -3.21 18.60 -2.96
N CYS A 43 -4.51 18.46 -2.77
CA CYS A 43 -5.53 19.22 -3.50
C CYS A 43 -5.32 19.19 -5.03
N ASN A 44 -5.21 20.37 -5.65
CA ASN A 44 -5.01 20.51 -7.10
C ASN A 44 -3.54 20.51 -7.52
N ASN A 45 -2.62 20.10 -6.65
CA ASN A 45 -1.18 20.12 -6.91
C ASN A 45 -0.59 18.71 -6.82
N LYS A 46 -1.08 17.80 -7.67
CA LYS A 46 -0.70 16.41 -7.68
C LYS A 46 0.32 16.10 -8.78
N ARG A 47 1.19 15.16 -8.47
CA ARG A 47 2.29 14.73 -9.33
C ARG A 47 2.35 13.23 -9.42
N ILE A 48 2.79 12.74 -10.57
CA ILE A 48 3.10 11.34 -10.81
C ILE A 48 4.60 11.22 -11.00
N VAL A 49 5.20 10.21 -10.38
CA VAL A 49 6.61 9.88 -10.52
C VAL A 49 6.75 8.47 -11.07
N LEU A 50 7.50 8.33 -12.15
CA LEU A 50 7.81 7.06 -12.78
C LEU A 50 9.29 6.73 -12.56
N PHE A 51 9.59 5.49 -12.27
CA PHE A 51 10.96 5.00 -12.27
C PHE A 51 11.42 4.76 -13.72
N ASP A 52 12.67 5.10 -14.02
CA ASP A 52 13.26 4.85 -15.34
C ASP A 52 13.29 3.36 -15.70
N THR A 53 13.39 2.49 -14.71
CA THR A 53 13.25 1.03 -14.82
C THR A 53 11.87 0.65 -15.35
N LEU A 54 10.79 1.19 -14.78
CA LEU A 54 9.42 0.94 -15.23
C LEU A 54 9.25 1.33 -16.71
N ILE A 55 9.77 2.50 -17.09
CA ILE A 55 9.65 3.02 -18.47
C ILE A 55 10.42 2.13 -19.47
N ARG A 56 11.55 1.56 -19.07
CA ARG A 56 12.37 0.70 -19.93
C ARG A 56 11.83 -0.72 -20.06
N GLN A 57 11.24 -1.25 -19.01
CA GLN A 57 10.82 -2.66 -18.92
C GLN A 57 9.39 -2.90 -19.42
N ASN A 58 8.56 -1.87 -19.46
CA ASN A 58 7.14 -1.98 -19.82
C ASN A 58 6.81 -1.20 -21.09
N THR A 59 5.80 -1.67 -21.81
CA THR A 59 5.21 -0.93 -22.93
C THR A 59 4.43 0.27 -22.40
N GLN A 60 4.19 1.26 -23.26
CA GLN A 60 3.39 2.43 -22.90
C GLN A 60 2.01 2.05 -22.35
N THR A 61 1.35 1.07 -22.95
CA THR A 61 0.02 0.60 -22.54
C THR A 61 0.03 -0.09 -21.18
N GLU A 62 1.09 -0.83 -20.86
CA GLU A 62 1.27 -1.45 -19.55
C GLU A 62 1.52 -0.39 -18.46
N ILE A 63 2.34 0.62 -18.75
CA ILE A 63 2.58 1.76 -17.82
C ILE A 63 1.27 2.48 -17.53
N VAL A 64 0.46 2.75 -18.55
CA VAL A 64 -0.85 3.40 -18.38
C VAL A 64 -1.80 2.53 -17.55
N ALA A 65 -1.79 1.22 -17.73
CA ALA A 65 -2.61 0.28 -16.93
C ALA A 65 -2.17 0.24 -15.45
N VAL A 66 -0.86 0.21 -15.19
CA VAL A 66 -0.32 0.31 -13.82
C VAL A 66 -0.70 1.66 -13.19
N LEU A 67 -0.61 2.75 -13.93
CA LEU A 67 -1.05 4.06 -13.43
C LEU A 67 -2.58 4.13 -13.22
N ALA A 68 -3.39 3.42 -14.00
CA ALA A 68 -4.82 3.32 -13.75
C ALA A 68 -5.13 2.64 -12.42
N HIS A 69 -4.36 1.61 -12.05
CA HIS A 69 -4.41 0.97 -10.73
C HIS A 69 -4.02 1.96 -9.61
N GLU A 70 -2.90 2.67 -9.75
CA GLU A 70 -2.47 3.69 -8.79
C GLU A 70 -3.52 4.80 -8.62
N LEU A 71 -4.10 5.26 -9.72
CA LEU A 71 -5.19 6.25 -9.70
C LEU A 71 -6.47 5.69 -9.05
N GLY A 72 -6.67 4.37 -9.10
CA GLY A 72 -7.70 3.67 -8.33
C GLY A 72 -7.53 3.85 -6.83
N HIS A 73 -6.32 3.68 -6.30
CA HIS A 73 -6.03 3.94 -4.89
C HIS A 73 -6.37 5.38 -4.49
N TRP A 74 -6.02 6.35 -5.34
CA TRP A 74 -6.36 7.73 -5.09
C TRP A 74 -7.88 7.99 -5.14
N LYS A 75 -8.55 7.49 -6.18
CA LYS A 75 -9.99 7.71 -6.39
C LYS A 75 -10.84 7.13 -5.27
N LEU A 76 -10.45 5.95 -4.78
CA LEU A 76 -11.12 5.26 -3.68
C LEU A 76 -10.68 5.75 -2.29
N ASN A 77 -9.80 6.77 -2.25
CA ASN A 77 -9.28 7.36 -1.01
C ASN A 77 -8.54 6.38 -0.09
N HIS A 78 -7.90 5.33 -0.63
CA HIS A 78 -7.22 4.31 0.17
C HIS A 78 -6.12 4.93 1.06
N THR A 79 -5.31 5.84 0.53
CA THR A 79 -4.24 6.53 1.27
C THR A 79 -4.80 7.35 2.44
N LEU A 80 -5.89 8.10 2.22
CA LEU A 80 -6.52 8.88 3.29
C LEU A 80 -7.14 7.99 4.36
N LYS A 81 -7.84 6.93 3.96
CA LYS A 81 -8.42 5.94 4.89
C LYS A 81 -7.32 5.30 5.75
N ASN A 82 -6.23 4.84 5.12
CA ASN A 82 -5.08 4.27 5.83
C ASN A 82 -4.44 5.27 6.81
N MET A 83 -4.32 6.53 6.42
CA MET A 83 -3.80 7.59 7.30
C MET A 83 -4.69 7.79 8.53
N PHE A 84 -6.01 7.86 8.36
CA PHE A 84 -6.95 8.01 9.49
C PHE A 84 -6.97 6.78 10.39
N ILE A 85 -6.97 5.57 9.83
CA ILE A 85 -6.91 4.32 10.61
C ILE A 85 -5.60 4.27 11.40
N GLY A 86 -4.47 4.59 10.77
CA GLY A 86 -3.16 4.63 11.44
C GLY A 86 -3.11 5.67 12.56
N ALA A 87 -3.64 6.87 12.33
CA ALA A 87 -3.72 7.91 13.35
C ALA A 87 -4.62 7.50 14.54
N ALA A 88 -5.78 6.90 14.26
CA ALA A 88 -6.68 6.40 15.29
C ALA A 88 -6.02 5.27 16.11
N ASN A 89 -5.35 4.33 15.45
CA ASN A 89 -4.59 3.27 16.13
C ASN A 89 -3.47 3.83 17.01
N MET A 90 -2.72 4.81 16.52
CA MET A 90 -1.67 5.47 17.31
C MET A 90 -2.24 6.17 18.54
N LEU A 91 -3.32 6.91 18.39
CA LEU A 91 -3.98 7.58 19.51
C LEU A 91 -4.54 6.58 20.53
N ALA A 92 -5.16 5.49 20.06
CA ALA A 92 -5.64 4.42 20.93
C ALA A 92 -4.49 3.75 21.70
N MET A 93 -3.36 3.48 21.04
CA MET A 93 -2.18 2.93 21.68
C MET A 93 -1.60 3.87 22.73
N LEU A 94 -1.49 5.17 22.43
CA LEU A 94 -0.99 6.17 23.38
C LEU A 94 -1.95 6.33 24.58
N TRP A 95 -3.25 6.32 24.33
CA TRP A 95 -4.25 6.34 25.39
C TRP A 95 -4.14 5.10 26.27
N LEU A 96 -4.01 3.91 25.69
CA LEU A 96 -3.84 2.67 26.43
C LEU A 96 -2.53 2.72 27.26
N PHE A 97 -1.43 3.17 26.66
CA PHE A 97 -0.16 3.36 27.38
C PHE A 97 -0.32 4.28 28.58
N SER A 98 -1.09 5.37 28.46
CA SER A 98 -1.33 6.30 29.57
C SER A 98 -2.00 5.66 30.80
N GLN A 99 -2.79 4.58 30.59
CA GLN A 99 -3.42 3.83 31.67
C GLN A 99 -2.43 2.90 32.41
N PHE A 100 -1.33 2.55 31.78
CA PHE A 100 -0.34 1.61 32.32
C PHE A 100 0.86 2.30 32.96
N ILE A 101 1.26 3.50 32.50
CA ILE A 101 2.52 4.13 32.88
C ILE A 101 2.64 4.46 34.37
N GLY A 102 1.54 4.63 35.08
CA GLY A 102 1.51 4.90 36.53
C GLY A 102 1.14 3.69 37.36
N ASN A 103 0.96 2.53 36.77
CA ASN A 103 0.47 1.35 37.49
C ASN A 103 1.60 0.61 38.19
N GLN A 104 1.74 0.82 39.50
CA GLN A 104 2.76 0.20 40.33
C GLN A 104 2.68 -1.35 40.31
N GLU A 105 1.49 -1.95 40.28
CA GLU A 105 1.30 -3.40 40.26
C GLU A 105 1.88 -4.00 38.97
N LEU A 106 1.81 -3.27 37.85
CA LEU A 106 2.45 -3.69 36.62
C LEU A 106 3.97 -3.81 36.79
N TYR A 107 4.62 -2.79 37.31
CA TYR A 107 6.06 -2.81 37.52
C TYR A 107 6.48 -3.93 38.50
N GLU A 108 5.74 -4.12 39.60
CA GLU A 108 6.00 -5.17 40.60
C GLU A 108 5.84 -6.57 40.01
N SER A 109 4.87 -6.79 39.13
CA SER A 109 4.67 -8.08 38.46
C SER A 109 5.86 -8.51 37.59
N PHE A 110 6.65 -7.52 37.11
CA PHE A 110 7.90 -7.75 36.40
C PHE A 110 9.16 -7.64 37.29
N GLY A 111 8.99 -7.54 38.62
CA GLY A 111 10.08 -7.53 39.59
C GLY A 111 10.66 -6.17 39.95
N PHE A 112 10.09 -5.07 39.43
CA PHE A 112 10.50 -3.70 39.76
C PHE A 112 9.78 -3.22 41.02
N LYS A 113 10.46 -3.21 42.14
CA LYS A 113 9.87 -2.88 43.47
C LYS A 113 10.07 -1.44 43.92
N ASP A 114 10.86 -0.67 43.18
CA ASP A 114 11.17 0.71 43.53
C ASP A 114 10.05 1.66 43.14
N SER A 115 9.74 2.61 44.03
CA SER A 115 8.67 3.61 43.79
C SER A 115 9.02 4.64 42.71
N ASN A 116 10.27 4.67 42.23
CA ASN A 116 10.75 5.62 41.22
C ASN A 116 10.98 4.93 39.88
N ASN A 117 9.90 4.33 39.34
CA ASN A 117 9.96 3.61 38.09
C ASN A 117 10.15 4.54 36.90
N ALA A 118 11.23 4.34 36.12
CA ALA A 118 11.49 5.15 34.95
C ALA A 118 10.44 4.89 33.85
N THR A 119 9.91 5.96 33.26
CA THR A 119 8.93 5.94 32.16
C THR A 119 9.35 5.00 31.02
N VAL A 120 10.66 4.93 30.73
CA VAL A 120 11.20 4.07 29.67
C VAL A 120 10.98 2.59 29.99
N ILE A 121 11.12 2.18 31.26
CA ILE A 121 10.81 0.80 31.69
C ILE A 121 9.32 0.51 31.47
N GLY A 122 8.44 1.43 31.89
CA GLY A 122 6.99 1.28 31.66
C GLY A 122 6.64 1.15 30.18
N LEU A 123 7.31 1.88 29.31
CA LEU A 123 7.12 1.78 27.86
C LEU A 123 7.53 0.40 27.33
N ILE A 124 8.67 -0.14 27.77
CA ILE A 124 9.13 -1.48 27.38
C ILE A 124 8.12 -2.55 27.86
N LEU A 125 7.72 -2.50 29.13
CA LEU A 125 6.75 -3.43 29.69
C LEU A 125 5.40 -3.36 28.97
N PHE A 126 4.93 -2.16 28.67
CA PHE A 126 3.72 -1.94 27.89
C PHE A 126 3.80 -2.62 26.52
N PHE A 127 4.90 -2.46 25.78
CA PHE A 127 5.05 -3.10 24.48
C PHE A 127 5.05 -4.64 24.56
N TYR A 128 5.58 -5.23 25.60
CA TYR A 128 5.45 -6.69 25.79
C TYR A 128 4.00 -7.12 25.95
N ILE A 129 3.22 -6.39 26.74
CA ILE A 129 1.79 -6.68 26.96
C ILE A 129 0.96 -6.37 25.70
N TYR A 130 1.28 -5.28 25.01
CA TYR A 130 0.58 -4.83 23.81
C TYR A 130 0.90 -5.71 22.58
N SER A 131 2.03 -6.40 22.57
CA SER A 131 2.51 -7.16 21.40
C SER A 131 1.45 -8.12 20.81
N PRO A 132 0.73 -8.95 21.56
CA PRO A 132 -0.32 -9.80 20.97
C PRO A 132 -1.44 -9.01 20.29
N ILE A 133 -1.84 -7.88 20.88
CA ILE A 133 -2.86 -6.98 20.32
C ILE A 133 -2.32 -6.38 19.02
N GLY A 134 -1.07 -5.92 19.03
CA GLY A 134 -0.38 -5.38 17.86
C GLY A 134 -0.33 -6.37 16.69
N HIS A 135 -0.10 -7.66 16.95
CA HIS A 135 -0.13 -8.70 15.93
C HIS A 135 -1.53 -8.87 15.31
N VAL A 136 -2.59 -8.85 16.13
CA VAL A 136 -3.97 -8.92 15.63
C VAL A 136 -4.31 -7.69 14.77
N ILE A 137 -3.99 -6.49 15.26
CA ILE A 137 -4.20 -5.24 14.50
C ILE A 137 -3.41 -5.27 13.20
N GLY A 138 -2.14 -5.70 13.23
CA GLY A 138 -1.29 -5.83 12.05
C GLY A 138 -1.92 -6.75 10.99
N LEU A 139 -2.43 -7.92 11.41
CA LEU A 139 -3.14 -8.83 10.52
C LEU A 139 -4.37 -8.18 9.88
N LEU A 140 -5.21 -7.50 10.68
CA LEU A 140 -6.39 -6.80 10.17
C LEU A 140 -6.01 -5.70 9.16
N MET A 141 -4.93 -4.96 9.43
CA MET A 141 -4.40 -3.95 8.52
C MET A 141 -3.88 -4.55 7.21
N THR A 142 -3.19 -5.69 7.29
CA THR A 142 -2.74 -6.43 6.10
C THR A 142 -3.93 -6.90 5.27
N MET A 143 -4.96 -7.47 5.88
CA MET A 143 -6.20 -7.87 5.20
C MET A 143 -6.89 -6.68 4.52
N TYR A 144 -6.96 -5.54 5.20
CA TYR A 144 -7.53 -4.32 4.64
C TYR A 144 -6.69 -3.79 3.45
N SER A 145 -5.36 -3.77 3.58
CA SER A 145 -4.47 -3.37 2.48
C SER A 145 -4.67 -4.24 1.24
N ARG A 146 -4.74 -5.57 1.41
CA ARG A 146 -5.01 -6.51 0.31
C ARG A 146 -6.37 -6.27 -0.35
N LYS A 147 -7.39 -5.93 0.42
CA LYS A 147 -8.69 -5.54 -0.13
C LYS A 147 -8.56 -4.29 -1.00
N CYS A 148 -7.81 -3.27 -0.56
CA CYS A 148 -7.56 -2.06 -1.33
C CYS A 148 -6.84 -2.35 -2.66
N GLU A 149 -5.93 -3.33 -2.70
CA GLU A 149 -5.26 -3.77 -3.93
C GLU A 149 -6.27 -4.35 -4.94
N PHE A 150 -7.16 -5.24 -4.49
CA PHE A 150 -8.20 -5.80 -5.36
C PHE A 150 -9.17 -4.73 -5.86
N GLU A 151 -9.55 -3.78 -5.02
CA GLU A 151 -10.41 -2.65 -5.41
C GLU A 151 -9.73 -1.75 -6.45
N ALA A 152 -8.42 -1.52 -6.34
CA ALA A 152 -7.65 -0.76 -7.32
C ALA A 152 -7.47 -1.53 -8.64
N ASP A 153 -7.27 -2.85 -8.58
CA ASP A 153 -7.25 -3.70 -9.77
C ASP A 153 -8.61 -3.68 -10.50
N GLU A 154 -9.71 -3.85 -9.77
CA GLU A 154 -11.07 -3.79 -10.32
C GLU A 154 -11.36 -2.42 -10.94
N PHE A 155 -10.90 -1.33 -10.32
CA PHE A 155 -11.02 0.01 -10.88
C PHE A 155 -10.31 0.12 -12.23
N ALA A 156 -9.09 -0.38 -12.36
CA ALA A 156 -8.36 -0.38 -13.63
C ALA A 156 -9.01 -1.28 -14.69
N VAL A 157 -9.59 -2.42 -14.29
CA VAL A 157 -10.39 -3.31 -15.17
C VAL A 157 -11.60 -2.58 -15.71
N ASN A 158 -12.36 -1.88 -14.85
CA ASN A 158 -13.55 -1.11 -15.26
C ASN A 158 -13.22 0.06 -16.20
N LEU A 159 -11.98 0.53 -16.22
CA LEU A 159 -11.47 1.48 -17.20
C LEU A 159 -11.05 0.86 -18.54
N GLY A 160 -11.12 -0.48 -18.68
CA GLY A 160 -10.78 -1.22 -19.90
C GLY A 160 -9.31 -1.68 -19.97
N TYR A 161 -8.56 -1.65 -18.87
CA TYR A 161 -7.13 -1.99 -18.85
C TYR A 161 -6.82 -3.43 -18.40
N ALA A 162 -7.80 -4.34 -18.32
CA ALA A 162 -7.60 -5.70 -17.81
C ALA A 162 -6.42 -6.46 -18.47
N PRO A 163 -6.31 -6.59 -19.81
CA PRO A 163 -5.22 -7.34 -20.43
C PRO A 163 -3.84 -6.71 -20.21
N THR A 164 -3.75 -5.39 -20.29
CA THR A 164 -2.49 -4.65 -20.15
C THR A 164 -2.05 -4.53 -18.69
N LEU A 165 -2.99 -4.43 -17.74
CA LEU A 165 -2.69 -4.51 -16.32
C LEU A 165 -2.12 -5.89 -15.97
N ARG A 166 -2.76 -6.94 -16.46
CA ARG A 166 -2.32 -8.33 -16.25
C ARG A 166 -0.88 -8.54 -16.73
N SER A 167 -0.55 -8.13 -17.95
CA SER A 167 0.81 -8.27 -18.48
C SER A 167 1.82 -7.38 -17.74
N GLY A 168 1.45 -6.16 -17.38
CA GLY A 168 2.29 -5.25 -16.62
C GLY A 168 2.63 -5.78 -15.23
N LEU A 169 1.65 -6.35 -14.51
CA LEU A 169 1.88 -6.95 -13.19
C LEU A 169 2.80 -8.18 -13.24
N ILE A 170 2.69 -9.02 -14.28
CA ILE A 170 3.59 -10.16 -14.48
C ILE A 170 5.03 -9.67 -14.67
N LYS A 171 5.25 -8.70 -15.56
CA LYS A 171 6.58 -8.12 -15.78
C LYS A 171 7.17 -7.48 -14.53
N LEU A 172 6.36 -6.69 -13.80
CA LEU A 172 6.78 -6.09 -12.53
C LEU A 172 7.24 -7.13 -11.51
N GLN A 173 6.53 -8.27 -11.42
CA GLN A 173 6.87 -9.36 -10.51
C GLN A 173 8.16 -10.06 -10.93
N GLU A 174 8.35 -10.31 -12.22
CA GLU A 174 9.55 -10.95 -12.78
C GLU A 174 10.79 -10.05 -12.57
N GLU A 175 10.68 -8.79 -12.97
CA GLU A 175 11.78 -7.83 -12.89
C GLU A 175 12.17 -7.47 -11.45
N ASN A 176 11.21 -7.45 -10.55
CA ASN A 176 11.47 -7.22 -9.13
C ASN A 176 11.86 -8.50 -8.36
N LEU A 177 12.05 -9.63 -9.06
CA LEU A 177 12.39 -10.93 -8.48
C LEU A 177 11.45 -11.36 -7.37
N GLY A 178 10.18 -11.04 -7.51
CA GLY A 178 9.15 -11.34 -6.51
C GLY A 178 8.79 -12.81 -6.46
N THR A 179 8.50 -13.34 -5.28
CA THR A 179 8.04 -14.72 -5.10
C THR A 179 6.68 -14.92 -5.77
N MET A 180 6.59 -15.86 -6.71
CA MET A 180 5.37 -16.12 -7.48
C MET A 180 4.27 -16.79 -6.64
N VAL A 181 4.63 -17.77 -5.84
CA VAL A 181 3.71 -18.56 -5.01
C VAL A 181 4.26 -18.63 -3.58
N PRO A 182 4.03 -17.61 -2.76
CA PRO A 182 4.42 -17.66 -1.35
C PRO A 182 3.47 -18.60 -0.58
N ASP A 183 3.94 -19.11 0.56
CA ASP A 183 3.07 -19.81 1.51
C ASP A 183 1.85 -18.92 1.85
N TRP A 184 0.66 -19.54 1.87
CA TRP A 184 -0.60 -18.81 2.02
C TRP A 184 -0.74 -18.12 3.38
N LEU A 185 -0.29 -18.76 4.46
CA LEU A 185 -0.38 -18.23 5.82
C LEU A 185 0.66 -17.13 6.04
N TYR A 186 1.89 -17.36 5.57
CA TYR A 186 2.94 -16.36 5.59
C TYR A 186 2.53 -15.12 4.80
N SER A 187 2.00 -15.30 3.60
CA SER A 187 1.52 -14.19 2.76
C SER A 187 0.35 -13.45 3.40
N ALA A 188 -0.62 -14.15 3.99
CA ALA A 188 -1.75 -13.53 4.65
C ALA A 188 -1.34 -12.62 5.82
N TYR A 189 -0.29 -13.01 6.52
CA TYR A 189 0.20 -12.29 7.70
C TYR A 189 1.19 -11.17 7.35
N HIS A 190 2.14 -11.42 6.44
CA HIS A 190 3.27 -10.52 6.20
C HIS A 190 3.15 -9.63 4.96
N HIS A 191 2.37 -10.05 3.94
CA HIS A 191 2.31 -9.32 2.68
C HIS A 191 1.10 -8.39 2.62
N SER A 192 1.33 -7.08 2.55
CA SER A 192 0.30 -6.07 2.32
C SER A 192 -0.30 -6.12 0.91
N HIS A 193 0.44 -6.68 -0.06
CA HIS A 193 -0.07 -6.95 -1.42
C HIS A 193 -0.43 -8.43 -1.57
N PRO A 194 -1.56 -8.76 -2.22
CA PRO A 194 -1.89 -10.15 -2.55
C PRO A 194 -0.85 -10.76 -3.49
N PRO A 195 -0.58 -12.08 -3.43
CA PRO A 195 0.24 -12.76 -4.42
C PRO A 195 -0.25 -12.51 -5.84
N LEU A 196 0.68 -12.41 -6.80
CA LEU A 196 0.36 -12.14 -8.20
C LEU A 196 -0.75 -13.04 -8.74
N VAL A 197 -0.67 -14.35 -8.46
CA VAL A 197 -1.68 -15.33 -8.95
C VAL A 197 -3.09 -14.98 -8.49
N GLN A 198 -3.26 -14.49 -7.25
CA GLN A 198 -4.56 -14.08 -6.72
C GLN A 198 -5.07 -12.81 -7.42
N ARG A 199 -4.17 -11.83 -7.66
CA ARG A 199 -4.52 -10.59 -8.39
C ARG A 199 -4.95 -10.92 -9.83
N LEU A 200 -4.19 -11.75 -10.55
CA LEU A 200 -4.53 -12.15 -11.92
C LEU A 200 -5.89 -12.86 -11.98
N ALA A 201 -6.17 -13.77 -11.05
CA ALA A 201 -7.48 -14.43 -10.98
C ALA A 201 -8.64 -13.44 -10.72
N ALA A 202 -8.42 -12.44 -9.85
CA ALA A 202 -9.40 -11.39 -9.58
C ALA A 202 -9.63 -10.47 -10.79
N ILE A 203 -8.58 -10.08 -11.51
CA ILE A 203 -8.65 -9.31 -12.76
C ILE A 203 -9.45 -10.07 -13.83
N ASP A 204 -9.15 -11.37 -14.03
CA ASP A 204 -9.84 -12.20 -14.99
C ASP A 204 -11.34 -12.37 -14.63
N ALA A 205 -11.65 -12.47 -13.33
CA ALA A 205 -13.03 -12.55 -12.85
C ALA A 205 -13.80 -11.23 -13.02
N ALA A 206 -13.15 -10.09 -12.78
CA ALA A 206 -13.73 -8.76 -12.96
C ALA A 206 -13.98 -8.45 -14.44
N SER A 207 -13.04 -8.80 -15.33
CA SER A 207 -13.17 -8.60 -16.78
C SER A 207 -14.40 -9.30 -17.36
N LYS A 208 -14.68 -10.54 -16.93
CA LYS A 208 -15.86 -11.31 -17.35
C LYS A 208 -17.21 -10.71 -16.93
N LYS A 209 -17.21 -9.84 -15.91
CA LYS A 209 -18.45 -9.17 -15.46
C LYS A 209 -18.72 -7.90 -16.25
N THR A 210 -17.71 -7.39 -16.93
CA THR A 210 -17.80 -6.13 -17.69
C THR A 210 -18.09 -6.36 -19.17
N GLU A 211 -17.93 -7.59 -19.65
CA GLU A 211 -18.38 -8.07 -20.98
C GLU A 211 -19.88 -8.39 -20.97
#